data_25290ff24c6e6d52c24569a9a842c6c5
#
_entry.id   25290ff24c6e6d52c24569a9a842c6c5
#
_cell.length_a   1.000
_cell.length_b   1.000
_cell.length_c   1.000
_cell.angle_alpha   90.00
_cell.angle_beta   90.00
_cell.angle_gamma   90.00
#
_symmetry.space_group_name_H-M   'P 1'
#
loop_
_entity.id
_entity.type
_entity.pdbx_description
1 polymer ?
#
loop_
_entity_poly.entity_id
_entity_poly.type
_entity_poly.pdbx_seq_one_letter_code
_entity_poly.pdbx_strand_id
1 'polypeptide(L)'
;MRGAEMKGLDISRAFYREYGEPMLRERFPELVPLLAAGLFGSGSECYGYDDETSRDHDFEPGFCLFLPGEEVVDRRTAFMLERAYASLPKEFMGIRRAMVSPVGGARHGVLRTADFMREKVGSADGELDLRTWLSIPEYALAEAVNGEIFADPYGEVTAIRARLRKRPEDVRLKKLAGQLLIMGQSGQYNYLRCLAHGETAAAQLAVVEFVQSAMAAVFLLNDVYQPYYKWSFRAMRALPKLSITAELSEYLLTTDNEEKTRGEKYEVMEGIAADVIEELQEQGLTRAVCGDLEKHAYSVNDRISDAQVRNMHVLAAV
;
A
#
# COMPACT_ATOMS: atom_id res chain seq x y z
N MET A 1 6.33 32.28 13.38
CA MET A 1 6.11 31.25 12.36
C MET A 1 6.91 30.04 12.81
N ARG A 2 6.25 28.98 13.29
CA ARG A 2 6.93 27.71 13.56
C ARG A 2 7.35 27.18 12.18
N GLY A 3 8.64 26.93 11.97
CA GLY A 3 9.14 26.38 10.71
C GLY A 3 8.39 25.10 10.38
N ALA A 4 7.96 24.96 9.12
CA ALA A 4 7.35 23.72 8.67
C ALA A 4 8.34 22.59 8.97
N GLU A 5 7.90 21.66 9.77
CA GLU A 5 8.70 20.52 10.22
C GLU A 5 9.03 19.66 9.00
N MET A 6 10.33 19.49 8.68
CA MET A 6 10.74 18.73 7.51
C MET A 6 10.31 17.27 7.63
N LYS A 7 9.74 16.73 6.57
CA LYS A 7 9.35 15.33 6.44
C LYS A 7 10.57 14.44 6.23
N GLY A 8 10.48 13.19 6.69
CA GLY A 8 11.57 12.22 6.57
C GLY A 8 12.06 12.03 5.13
N LEU A 9 11.14 12.04 4.16
CA LEU A 9 11.47 11.97 2.74
C LEU A 9 12.30 13.18 2.27
N ASP A 10 11.99 14.39 2.75
CA ASP A 10 12.73 15.59 2.41
C ASP A 10 14.14 15.57 3.04
N ILE A 11 14.25 15.07 4.28
CA ILE A 11 15.53 14.88 4.98
C ILE A 11 16.39 13.85 4.22
N SER A 12 15.80 12.73 3.81
CA SER A 12 16.47 11.70 3.01
C SER A 12 16.99 12.26 1.69
N ARG A 13 16.16 13.01 0.97
CA ARG A 13 16.55 13.67 -0.29
C ARG A 13 17.67 14.70 -0.09
N ALA A 14 17.59 15.50 0.98
CA ALA A 14 18.64 16.47 1.32
C ALA A 14 19.95 15.77 1.66
N PHE A 15 19.90 14.70 2.46
CA PHE A 15 21.08 13.91 2.81
C PHE A 15 21.73 13.25 1.59
N TYR A 16 20.94 12.72 0.66
CA TYR A 16 21.44 12.20 -0.61
C TYR A 16 22.16 13.27 -1.42
N ARG A 17 21.57 14.47 -1.58
CA ARG A 17 22.15 15.56 -2.36
C ARG A 17 23.43 16.11 -1.75
N GLU A 18 23.49 16.19 -0.42
CA GLU A 18 24.65 16.79 0.27
C GLU A 18 25.82 15.80 0.42
N TYR A 19 25.53 14.52 0.63
CA TYR A 19 26.57 13.53 0.91
C TYR A 19 26.58 12.34 -0.05
N GLY A 20 25.44 11.83 -0.44
CA GLY A 20 25.32 10.63 -1.27
C GLY A 20 25.81 10.87 -2.69
N GLU A 21 25.27 11.87 -3.36
CA GLU A 21 25.64 12.21 -4.73
C GLU A 21 27.12 12.63 -4.87
N PRO A 22 27.70 13.50 -4.01
CA PRO A 22 29.12 13.80 -4.03
C PRO A 22 29.99 12.55 -3.80
N MET A 23 29.67 11.71 -2.83
CA MET A 23 30.40 10.47 -2.56
C MET A 23 30.43 9.56 -3.81
N LEU A 24 29.28 9.42 -4.51
CA LEU A 24 29.22 8.64 -5.75
C LEU A 24 30.09 9.27 -6.84
N ARG A 25 29.99 10.57 -7.08
CA ARG A 25 30.74 11.27 -8.12
C ARG A 25 32.26 11.26 -7.90
N GLU A 26 32.71 11.33 -6.64
CA GLU A 26 34.12 11.39 -6.29
C GLU A 26 34.77 10.00 -6.24
N ARG A 27 34.05 8.99 -5.71
CA ARG A 27 34.65 7.67 -5.41
C ARG A 27 34.21 6.57 -6.36
N PHE A 28 33.07 6.74 -7.05
CA PHE A 28 32.46 5.72 -7.93
C PHE A 28 31.84 6.37 -9.17
N PRO A 29 32.56 7.23 -9.90
CA PRO A 29 32.00 7.95 -11.05
C PRO A 29 31.44 7.02 -12.13
N GLU A 30 32.01 5.81 -12.26
CA GLU A 30 31.57 4.77 -13.19
C GLU A 30 30.20 4.15 -12.79
N LEU A 31 29.82 4.23 -11.53
CA LEU A 31 28.54 3.72 -11.05
C LEU A 31 27.41 4.74 -11.17
N VAL A 32 27.72 6.05 -11.23
CA VAL A 32 26.69 7.10 -11.29
C VAL A 32 25.64 6.85 -12.40
N PRO A 33 26.00 6.46 -13.63
CA PRO A 33 25.03 6.19 -14.69
C PRO A 33 24.26 4.85 -14.51
N LEU A 34 24.64 4.01 -13.56
CA LEU A 34 24.13 2.65 -13.42
C LEU A 34 23.18 2.48 -12.22
N LEU A 35 23.24 3.38 -11.24
CA LEU A 35 22.49 3.23 -9.99
C LEU A 35 21.20 4.05 -10.01
N ALA A 36 20.23 3.57 -9.23
CA ALA A 36 19.16 4.45 -8.73
C ALA A 36 19.39 4.82 -7.26
N ALA A 37 18.96 6.02 -6.89
CA ALA A 37 18.90 6.51 -5.52
C ALA A 37 17.48 6.94 -5.21
N GLY A 38 17.00 6.63 -3.99
CA GLY A 38 15.66 7.00 -3.60
C GLY A 38 15.32 6.56 -2.18
N LEU A 39 14.10 6.85 -1.76
CA LEU A 39 13.51 6.31 -0.55
C LEU A 39 12.07 5.89 -0.85
N PHE A 40 11.80 4.60 -0.81
CA PHE A 40 10.49 4.00 -0.96
C PHE A 40 10.46 2.62 -0.27
N GLY A 41 9.27 2.11 0.00
CA GLY A 41 9.10 0.86 0.73
C GLY A 41 8.31 1.04 2.01
N SER A 42 8.67 0.27 3.05
CA SER A 42 8.07 0.36 4.37
C SER A 42 8.50 1.66 5.07
N GLY A 43 7.61 2.23 5.84
CA GLY A 43 7.89 3.42 6.65
C GLY A 43 6.89 4.55 6.41
N SER A 44 6.61 5.31 7.47
CA SER A 44 5.70 6.45 7.42
C SER A 44 6.20 7.56 6.51
N GLU A 45 7.51 7.76 6.45
CA GLU A 45 8.20 8.73 5.61
C GLU A 45 7.98 8.46 4.12
N CYS A 46 7.91 7.19 3.71
CA CYS A 46 7.63 6.81 2.33
C CYS A 46 6.22 7.18 1.87
N TYR A 47 5.31 7.41 2.81
CA TYR A 47 3.94 7.86 2.57
C TYR A 47 3.73 9.35 2.90
N GLY A 48 4.73 10.03 3.47
CA GLY A 48 4.59 11.39 4.01
C GLY A 48 3.69 11.45 5.27
N TYR A 49 3.54 10.33 5.97
CA TYR A 49 2.69 10.19 7.16
C TYR A 49 3.46 10.29 8.47
N ASP A 50 4.76 10.52 8.38
CA ASP A 50 5.63 10.75 9.53
C ASP A 50 5.19 11.96 10.35
N ASP A 51 5.22 11.81 11.67
CA ASP A 51 4.85 12.77 12.70
C ASP A 51 5.79 12.65 13.91
N GLU A 52 5.50 13.32 15.03
CA GLU A 52 6.31 13.26 16.24
C GLU A 52 6.46 11.83 16.78
N THR A 53 5.40 11.02 16.71
CA THR A 53 5.43 9.61 17.16
C THR A 53 6.32 8.75 16.27
N SER A 54 6.36 9.03 14.96
CA SER A 54 7.18 8.29 14.01
C SER A 54 8.69 8.51 14.23
N ARG A 55 9.08 9.52 15.01
CA ARG A 55 10.48 9.86 15.29
C ARG A 55 11.11 8.98 16.38
N ASP A 56 10.30 8.26 17.14
CA ASP A 56 10.80 7.37 18.19
C ASP A 56 11.51 6.15 17.64
N HIS A 57 11.17 5.72 16.43
CA HIS A 57 11.70 4.52 15.79
C HIS A 57 11.92 4.74 14.29
N ASP A 58 13.12 4.38 13.83
CA ASP A 58 13.48 4.29 12.40
C ASP A 58 13.43 5.62 11.60
N PHE A 59 13.28 6.77 12.28
CA PHE A 59 13.36 8.08 11.66
C PHE A 59 14.83 8.53 11.60
N GLU A 60 15.47 8.31 10.45
CA GLU A 60 16.88 8.61 10.28
C GLU A 60 17.18 9.24 8.91
N PRO A 61 18.21 10.09 8.82
CA PRO A 61 18.69 10.56 7.53
C PRO A 61 19.39 9.41 6.79
N GLY A 62 18.66 8.76 5.89
CA GLY A 62 19.14 7.65 5.10
C GLY A 62 18.44 7.61 3.75
N PHE A 63 19.03 6.91 2.78
CA PHE A 63 18.48 6.67 1.46
C PHE A 63 18.90 5.30 0.98
N CYS A 64 18.22 4.78 -0.05
CA CYS A 64 18.62 3.56 -0.71
C CYS A 64 19.41 3.88 -1.99
N LEU A 65 20.44 3.07 -2.25
CA LEU A 65 21.11 2.96 -3.54
C LEU A 65 20.75 1.59 -4.13
N PHE A 66 20.08 1.61 -5.27
CA PHE A 66 19.64 0.40 -5.95
C PHE A 66 20.63 0.05 -7.06
N LEU A 67 21.20 -1.15 -6.97
CA LEU A 67 22.16 -1.68 -7.91
C LEU A 67 21.47 -2.60 -8.93
N PRO A 68 21.87 -2.54 -10.20
CA PRO A 68 21.48 -3.56 -11.18
C PRO A 68 22.09 -4.92 -10.84
N GLY A 69 21.88 -5.92 -11.69
CA GLY A 69 22.38 -7.28 -11.51
C GLY A 69 23.90 -7.39 -11.37
N GLU A 70 24.38 -8.54 -10.86
CA GLU A 70 25.81 -8.77 -10.61
C GLU A 70 26.66 -8.77 -11.89
N GLU A 71 26.05 -9.01 -13.03
CA GLU A 71 26.69 -8.92 -14.36
C GLU A 71 27.04 -7.47 -14.76
N VAL A 72 26.38 -6.48 -14.15
CA VAL A 72 26.64 -5.04 -14.40
C VAL A 72 27.50 -4.46 -13.28
N VAL A 73 27.16 -4.75 -12.03
CA VAL A 73 27.92 -4.30 -10.84
C VAL A 73 28.25 -5.51 -9.98
N ASP A 74 29.53 -5.92 -9.99
CA ASP A 74 29.98 -7.10 -9.27
C ASP A 74 29.87 -6.97 -7.73
N ARG A 75 30.02 -8.09 -7.02
CA ARG A 75 29.93 -8.14 -5.54
C ARG A 75 31.01 -7.32 -4.84
N ARG A 76 32.22 -7.26 -5.40
CA ARG A 76 33.32 -6.51 -4.80
C ARG A 76 33.03 -5.01 -4.85
N THR A 77 32.56 -4.53 -5.99
CA THR A 77 32.15 -3.13 -6.18
C THR A 77 30.98 -2.77 -5.29
N ALA A 78 29.95 -3.65 -5.19
CA ALA A 78 28.83 -3.48 -4.27
C ALA A 78 29.30 -3.37 -2.82
N PHE A 79 30.19 -4.24 -2.36
CA PHE A 79 30.75 -4.19 -1.01
C PHE A 79 31.55 -2.90 -0.75
N MET A 80 32.32 -2.43 -1.72
CA MET A 80 33.05 -1.16 -1.59
C MET A 80 32.08 0.03 -1.47
N LEU A 81 30.98 -0.01 -2.21
CA LEU A 81 29.92 1.00 -2.11
C LEU A 81 29.19 0.96 -0.75
N GLU A 82 28.89 -0.22 -0.23
CA GLU A 82 28.32 -0.39 1.12
C GLU A 82 29.22 0.23 2.19
N ARG A 83 30.52 -0.02 2.12
CA ARG A 83 31.50 0.60 3.04
C ARG A 83 31.54 2.10 2.92
N ALA A 84 31.48 2.63 1.70
CA ALA A 84 31.42 4.06 1.45
C ALA A 84 30.14 4.68 2.01
N TYR A 85 28.99 4.06 1.77
CA TYR A 85 27.72 4.45 2.35
C TYR A 85 27.74 4.43 3.89
N ALA A 86 28.32 3.41 4.50
CA ALA A 86 28.46 3.31 5.95
C ALA A 86 29.37 4.40 6.54
N SER A 87 30.31 4.94 5.75
CA SER A 87 31.19 6.04 6.17
C SER A 87 30.58 7.44 6.07
N LEU A 88 29.40 7.58 5.50
CA LEU A 88 28.66 8.86 5.46
C LEU A 88 28.41 9.37 6.87
N PRO A 89 28.18 10.70 7.05
CA PRO A 89 27.94 11.29 8.37
C PRO A 89 26.90 10.53 9.18
N LYS A 90 27.19 10.35 10.47
CA LYS A 90 26.32 9.64 11.42
C LYS A 90 25.21 10.53 11.98
N GLU A 91 25.23 11.81 11.67
CA GLU A 91 24.24 12.79 12.07
C GLU A 91 24.03 13.80 10.96
N PHE A 92 22.76 14.17 10.73
CA PHE A 92 22.36 15.19 9.77
C PHE A 92 21.16 15.95 10.30
N MET A 93 21.22 17.29 10.27
CA MET A 93 20.17 18.16 10.81
C MET A 93 19.75 17.83 12.25
N GLY A 94 20.72 17.40 13.09
CA GLY A 94 20.46 17.02 14.49
C GLY A 94 19.83 15.63 14.67
N ILE A 95 19.64 14.87 13.58
CA ILE A 95 19.07 13.51 13.60
C ILE A 95 20.19 12.50 13.39
N ARG A 96 20.28 11.50 14.29
CA ARG A 96 21.29 10.44 14.18
C ARG A 96 20.82 9.31 13.26
N ARG A 97 21.74 8.79 12.47
CA ARG A 97 21.53 7.54 11.74
C ARG A 97 21.63 6.36 12.70
N ALA A 98 20.60 5.52 12.72
CA ALA A 98 20.66 4.27 13.48
C ALA A 98 21.74 3.34 12.89
N MET A 99 22.46 2.64 13.76
CA MET A 99 23.28 1.52 13.32
C MET A 99 22.35 0.32 13.18
N VAL A 100 22.18 -0.16 11.95
CA VAL A 100 21.43 -1.34 11.52
C VAL A 100 20.46 -1.92 12.56
N SER A 101 19.14 -1.74 12.35
CA SER A 101 18.14 -2.42 13.17
C SER A 101 18.28 -3.93 12.97
N PRO A 102 18.47 -4.73 14.04
CA PRO A 102 18.52 -6.19 13.91
C PRO A 102 17.15 -6.82 13.62
N VAL A 103 16.07 -6.04 13.65
CA VAL A 103 14.70 -6.49 13.42
C VAL A 103 14.10 -5.70 12.27
N GLY A 104 13.76 -6.36 11.15
CA GLY A 104 13.04 -5.76 10.03
C GLY A 104 13.85 -5.44 8.77
N GLY A 105 15.12 -5.83 8.69
CA GLY A 105 15.96 -5.58 7.51
C GLY A 105 16.50 -4.15 7.44
N ALA A 106 17.41 -3.90 6.49
CA ALA A 106 17.94 -2.55 6.26
C ALA A 106 16.94 -1.73 5.43
N ARG A 107 16.37 -0.69 6.04
CA ARG A 107 15.47 0.26 5.33
C ARG A 107 16.23 1.22 4.42
N HIS A 108 17.51 1.43 4.69
CA HIS A 108 18.42 2.31 3.98
C HIS A 108 19.71 1.56 3.65
N GLY A 109 20.41 2.01 2.63
CA GLY A 109 21.70 1.43 2.27
C GLY A 109 21.79 1.02 0.82
N VAL A 110 22.70 0.10 0.54
CA VAL A 110 22.94 -0.43 -0.79
C VAL A 110 22.17 -1.72 -0.98
N LEU A 111 21.31 -1.78 -1.95
CA LEU A 111 20.38 -2.88 -2.21
C LEU A 111 20.50 -3.32 -3.67
N ARG A 112 20.30 -4.60 -3.95
CA ARG A 112 20.03 -5.04 -5.32
C ARG A 112 18.58 -4.75 -5.68
N THR A 113 18.35 -4.10 -6.81
CA THR A 113 17.00 -3.83 -7.33
C THR A 113 16.16 -5.10 -7.38
N ALA A 114 16.74 -6.16 -7.95
CA ALA A 114 16.08 -7.45 -8.11
C ALA A 114 15.69 -8.09 -6.76
N ASP A 115 16.54 -7.99 -5.73
CA ASP A 115 16.28 -8.60 -4.43
C ASP A 115 15.21 -7.83 -3.67
N PHE A 116 15.29 -6.50 -3.69
CA PHE A 116 14.25 -5.65 -3.12
C PHE A 116 12.87 -5.93 -3.75
N MET A 117 12.82 -5.99 -5.07
CA MET A 117 11.55 -6.23 -5.78
C MET A 117 11.02 -7.65 -5.54
N ARG A 118 11.89 -8.68 -5.49
CA ARG A 118 11.47 -10.04 -5.12
C ARG A 118 10.89 -10.10 -3.71
N GLU A 119 11.50 -9.40 -2.75
CA GLU A 119 10.99 -9.33 -1.39
C GLU A 119 9.59 -8.69 -1.34
N LYS A 120 9.36 -7.63 -2.11
CA LYS A 120 8.08 -6.90 -2.10
C LYS A 120 7.00 -7.61 -2.91
N VAL A 121 7.30 -8.02 -4.13
CA VAL A 121 6.27 -8.45 -5.10
C VAL A 121 6.52 -9.85 -5.70
N GLY A 122 7.56 -10.55 -5.25
CA GLY A 122 7.88 -11.89 -5.74
C GLY A 122 8.55 -11.93 -7.11
N SER A 123 8.80 -10.78 -7.75
CA SER A 123 9.42 -10.65 -9.07
C SER A 123 10.61 -9.70 -9.04
N ALA A 124 11.67 -10.03 -9.76
CA ALA A 124 12.88 -9.21 -9.84
C ALA A 124 12.70 -7.93 -10.68
N ASP A 125 11.87 -8.00 -11.68
CA ASP A 125 11.68 -6.97 -12.73
C ASP A 125 10.26 -6.40 -12.79
N GLY A 126 9.38 -6.85 -11.86
CA GLY A 126 7.98 -6.44 -11.81
C GLY A 126 7.09 -7.05 -12.89
N GLU A 127 7.58 -8.04 -13.64
CA GLU A 127 6.72 -8.87 -14.50
C GLU A 127 6.00 -9.88 -13.62
N LEU A 128 4.68 -9.81 -13.60
CA LEU A 128 3.81 -10.63 -12.75
C LEU A 128 2.75 -11.30 -13.61
N ASP A 129 2.56 -12.60 -13.42
CA ASP A 129 1.41 -13.27 -13.99
C ASP A 129 0.10 -12.94 -13.25
N LEU A 130 -1.05 -13.27 -13.82
CA LEU A 130 -2.35 -12.95 -13.23
C LEU A 130 -2.54 -13.58 -11.84
N ARG A 131 -2.01 -14.79 -11.60
CA ARG A 131 -2.13 -15.46 -10.30
C ARG A 131 -1.34 -14.72 -9.23
N THR A 132 -0.12 -14.32 -9.56
CA THR A 132 0.71 -13.52 -8.67
C THR A 132 0.04 -12.17 -8.36
N TRP A 133 -0.48 -11.48 -9.37
CA TRP A 133 -1.25 -10.25 -9.18
C TRP A 133 -2.44 -10.43 -8.23
N LEU A 134 -3.17 -11.53 -8.33
CA LEU A 134 -4.32 -11.82 -7.47
C LEU A 134 -3.91 -12.12 -6.02
N SER A 135 -2.71 -12.68 -5.80
CA SER A 135 -2.26 -13.13 -4.48
C SER A 135 -1.40 -12.11 -3.72
N ILE A 136 -0.78 -11.14 -4.40
CA ILE A 136 0.05 -10.14 -3.73
C ILE A 136 -0.82 -9.23 -2.86
N PRO A 137 -0.45 -9.03 -1.58
CA PRO A 137 -1.12 -8.06 -0.72
C PRO A 137 -1.01 -6.64 -1.27
N GLU A 138 -2.08 -5.86 -1.21
CA GLU A 138 -2.12 -4.48 -1.71
C GLU A 138 -1.04 -3.60 -1.09
N TYR A 139 -0.76 -3.76 0.21
CA TYR A 139 0.29 -2.97 0.89
C TYR A 139 1.69 -3.23 0.33
N ALA A 140 1.98 -4.45 -0.15
CA ALA A 140 3.28 -4.77 -0.73
C ALA A 140 3.47 -4.07 -2.08
N LEU A 141 2.40 -4.02 -2.90
CA LEU A 141 2.37 -3.22 -4.13
C LEU A 141 2.49 -1.72 -3.82
N ALA A 142 1.76 -1.24 -2.80
CA ALA A 142 1.88 0.14 -2.35
C ALA A 142 3.32 0.50 -1.96
N GLU A 143 4.02 -0.36 -1.19
CA GLU A 143 5.41 -0.16 -0.80
C GLU A 143 6.38 -0.18 -1.99
N ALA A 144 6.13 -1.00 -3.00
CA ALA A 144 6.97 -1.05 -4.20
C ALA A 144 6.88 0.24 -5.03
N VAL A 145 5.77 1.02 -4.91
CA VAL A 145 5.52 2.19 -5.76
C VAL A 145 5.34 3.52 -5.02
N ASN A 146 5.42 3.55 -3.68
CA ASN A 146 5.34 4.77 -2.87
C ASN A 146 6.67 5.55 -2.87
N GLY A 147 6.79 6.55 -2.01
CA GLY A 147 8.02 7.31 -1.82
C GLY A 147 8.53 7.98 -3.09
N GLU A 148 9.84 8.21 -3.16
CA GLU A 148 10.45 8.99 -4.25
C GLU A 148 11.75 8.38 -4.75
N ILE A 149 11.96 8.48 -6.06
CA ILE A 149 13.24 8.25 -6.72
C ILE A 149 13.95 9.59 -6.85
N PHE A 150 15.13 9.74 -6.28
CA PHE A 150 15.94 10.95 -6.34
C PHE A 150 16.77 11.02 -7.62
N ALA A 151 17.26 9.88 -8.09
CA ALA A 151 17.98 9.69 -9.34
C ALA A 151 17.80 8.25 -9.84
N ASP A 152 17.67 8.08 -11.15
CA ASP A 152 17.65 6.75 -11.81
C ASP A 152 18.05 6.91 -13.28
N PRO A 153 19.32 7.25 -13.55
CA PRO A 153 19.80 7.43 -14.93
C PRO A 153 19.78 6.15 -15.76
N TYR A 154 19.89 4.97 -15.11
CA TYR A 154 19.77 3.67 -15.76
C TYR A 154 18.32 3.33 -16.13
N GLY A 155 17.36 3.87 -15.38
CA GLY A 155 15.93 3.74 -15.66
C GLY A 155 15.29 2.43 -15.22
N GLU A 156 16.03 1.50 -14.60
CA GLU A 156 15.54 0.18 -14.21
C GLU A 156 14.45 0.28 -13.16
N VAL A 157 14.71 0.98 -12.06
CA VAL A 157 13.75 1.13 -10.94
C VAL A 157 12.49 1.87 -11.42
N THR A 158 12.65 2.92 -12.20
CA THR A 158 11.54 3.68 -12.79
C THR A 158 10.68 2.81 -13.68
N ALA A 159 11.29 1.96 -14.53
CA ALA A 159 10.57 1.06 -15.44
C ALA A 159 9.79 -0.01 -14.67
N ILE A 160 10.39 -0.64 -13.65
CA ILE A 160 9.74 -1.63 -12.79
C ILE A 160 8.53 -1.00 -12.08
N ARG A 161 8.71 0.15 -11.45
CA ARG A 161 7.62 0.85 -10.74
C ARG A 161 6.51 1.29 -11.67
N ALA A 162 6.84 1.72 -12.89
CA ALA A 162 5.83 2.07 -13.91
C ALA A 162 5.00 0.83 -14.34
N ARG A 163 5.63 -0.34 -14.40
CA ARG A 163 4.97 -1.62 -14.66
C ARG A 163 4.02 -2.00 -13.53
N LEU A 164 4.51 -1.95 -12.29
CA LEU A 164 3.73 -2.28 -11.09
C LEU A 164 2.56 -1.31 -10.85
N ARG A 165 2.63 -0.06 -11.32
CA ARG A 165 1.49 0.89 -11.25
C ARG A 165 0.36 0.57 -12.23
N LYS A 166 0.59 -0.31 -13.19
CA LYS A 166 -0.42 -0.72 -14.19
C LYS A 166 -1.06 -2.04 -13.80
N ARG A 167 -1.87 -2.02 -12.74
CA ARG A 167 -2.64 -3.19 -12.34
C ARG A 167 -3.53 -3.64 -13.51
N PRO A 168 -3.53 -4.95 -13.85
CA PRO A 168 -4.48 -5.45 -14.84
C PRO A 168 -5.93 -5.24 -14.37
N GLU A 169 -6.80 -4.77 -15.26
CA GLU A 169 -8.19 -4.49 -14.94
C GLU A 169 -8.94 -5.72 -14.43
N ASP A 170 -8.70 -6.89 -15.03
CA ASP A 170 -9.31 -8.14 -14.60
C ASP A 170 -8.94 -8.54 -13.16
N VAL A 171 -7.72 -8.18 -12.71
CA VAL A 171 -7.29 -8.35 -11.32
C VAL A 171 -8.05 -7.39 -10.40
N ARG A 172 -8.15 -6.13 -10.79
CA ARG A 172 -8.90 -5.11 -10.03
C ARG A 172 -10.36 -5.54 -9.85
N LEU A 173 -11.01 -5.94 -10.93
CA LEU A 173 -12.40 -6.39 -10.89
C LEU A 173 -12.59 -7.65 -10.06
N LYS A 174 -11.66 -8.61 -10.12
CA LYS A 174 -11.75 -9.84 -9.31
C LYS A 174 -11.64 -9.56 -7.83
N LYS A 175 -10.65 -8.75 -7.42
CA LYS A 175 -10.50 -8.32 -6.03
C LYS A 175 -11.73 -7.53 -5.56
N LEU A 176 -12.20 -6.58 -6.37
CA LEU A 176 -13.37 -5.79 -6.05
C LEU A 176 -14.63 -6.66 -5.86
N ALA A 177 -14.89 -7.59 -6.77
CA ALA A 177 -16.01 -8.52 -6.65
C ALA A 177 -15.97 -9.33 -5.34
N GLY A 178 -14.77 -9.81 -4.95
CA GLY A 178 -14.59 -10.51 -3.69
C GLY A 178 -14.91 -9.63 -2.47
N GLN A 179 -14.40 -8.39 -2.46
CA GLN A 179 -14.67 -7.45 -1.37
C GLN A 179 -16.15 -7.10 -1.25
N LEU A 180 -16.84 -6.86 -2.37
CA LEU A 180 -18.28 -6.60 -2.37
C LEU A 180 -19.08 -7.78 -1.81
N LEU A 181 -18.68 -9.01 -2.14
CA LEU A 181 -19.33 -10.21 -1.61
C LEU A 181 -19.16 -10.30 -0.09
N ILE A 182 -17.95 -10.06 0.42
CA ILE A 182 -17.71 -10.08 1.88
C ILE A 182 -18.48 -8.95 2.57
N MET A 183 -18.53 -7.73 2.02
CA MET A 183 -19.33 -6.64 2.55
C MET A 183 -20.83 -7.04 2.66
N GLY A 184 -21.39 -7.63 1.61
CA GLY A 184 -22.77 -8.11 1.60
C GLY A 184 -23.01 -9.18 2.67
N GLN A 185 -22.13 -10.17 2.74
CA GLN A 185 -22.26 -11.27 3.71
C GLN A 185 -22.05 -10.80 5.15
N SER A 186 -21.05 -10.01 5.44
CA SER A 186 -20.74 -9.59 6.81
C SER A 186 -21.71 -8.51 7.30
N GLY A 187 -21.89 -7.41 6.52
CA GLY A 187 -22.71 -6.26 6.92
C GLY A 187 -24.21 -6.48 6.70
N GLN A 188 -24.61 -6.74 5.44
CA GLN A 188 -26.04 -6.79 5.10
C GLN A 188 -26.73 -8.07 5.61
N TYR A 189 -26.00 -9.19 5.74
CA TYR A 189 -26.59 -10.47 6.13
C TYR A 189 -26.24 -10.89 7.56
N ASN A 190 -24.96 -11.04 7.92
CA ASN A 190 -24.56 -11.69 9.16
C ASN A 190 -24.69 -10.81 10.40
N TYR A 191 -24.46 -9.50 10.32
CA TYR A 191 -24.47 -8.61 11.48
C TYR A 191 -25.76 -8.70 12.30
N LEU A 192 -26.91 -8.49 11.66
CA LEU A 192 -28.20 -8.56 12.34
C LEU A 192 -28.55 -9.99 12.82
N ARG A 193 -28.11 -11.01 12.10
CA ARG A 193 -28.32 -12.42 12.50
C ARG A 193 -27.54 -12.76 13.76
N CYS A 194 -26.29 -12.33 13.87
CA CYS A 194 -25.51 -12.51 15.09
C CYS A 194 -26.19 -11.84 16.28
N LEU A 195 -26.70 -10.64 16.11
CA LEU A 195 -27.43 -9.93 17.16
C LEU A 195 -28.74 -10.64 17.55
N ALA A 196 -29.49 -11.17 16.57
CA ALA A 196 -30.72 -11.94 16.82
C ALA A 196 -30.48 -13.21 17.61
N HIS A 197 -29.29 -13.81 17.49
CA HIS A 197 -28.84 -14.96 18.29
C HIS A 197 -28.23 -14.58 19.66
N GLY A 198 -28.11 -13.27 19.97
CA GLY A 198 -27.48 -12.80 21.20
C GLY A 198 -25.92 -12.82 21.15
N GLU A 199 -25.34 -13.06 19.98
CA GLU A 199 -23.90 -13.21 19.77
C GLU A 199 -23.25 -11.86 19.43
N THR A 200 -23.17 -10.98 20.41
CA THR A 200 -22.65 -9.61 20.22
C THR A 200 -21.18 -9.58 19.81
N ALA A 201 -20.36 -10.52 20.29
CA ALA A 201 -18.96 -10.64 19.88
C ALA A 201 -18.84 -11.06 18.40
N ALA A 202 -19.68 -12.00 17.94
CA ALA A 202 -19.72 -12.39 16.53
C ALA A 202 -20.23 -11.23 15.65
N ALA A 203 -21.20 -10.43 16.13
CA ALA A 203 -21.63 -9.23 15.45
C ALA A 203 -20.47 -8.22 15.27
N GLN A 204 -19.61 -8.05 16.29
CA GLN A 204 -18.45 -7.16 16.17
C GLN A 204 -17.41 -7.71 15.19
N LEU A 205 -17.21 -9.02 15.09
CA LEU A 205 -16.36 -9.62 14.06
C LEU A 205 -16.93 -9.36 12.66
N ALA A 206 -18.25 -9.46 12.47
CA ALA A 206 -18.90 -9.11 11.21
C ALA A 206 -18.70 -7.63 10.84
N VAL A 207 -18.75 -6.71 11.81
CA VAL A 207 -18.41 -5.29 11.60
C VAL A 207 -16.96 -5.12 11.14
N VAL A 208 -16.00 -5.78 11.79
CA VAL A 208 -14.58 -5.71 11.42
C VAL A 208 -14.36 -6.19 9.99
N GLU A 209 -14.96 -7.32 9.62
CA GLU A 209 -14.87 -7.91 8.28
C GLU A 209 -15.49 -6.97 7.21
N PHE A 210 -16.67 -6.40 7.53
CA PHE A 210 -17.31 -5.40 6.66
C PHE A 210 -16.40 -4.19 6.44
N VAL A 211 -15.86 -3.60 7.50
CA VAL A 211 -14.99 -2.42 7.41
C VAL A 211 -13.72 -2.70 6.62
N GLN A 212 -13.06 -3.84 6.85
CA GLN A 212 -11.86 -4.22 6.09
C GLN A 212 -12.17 -4.34 4.60
N SER A 213 -13.29 -4.96 4.26
CA SER A 213 -13.71 -5.14 2.87
C SER A 213 -14.17 -3.83 2.22
N ALA A 214 -14.87 -2.96 2.97
CA ALA A 214 -15.27 -1.64 2.50
C ALA A 214 -14.05 -0.76 2.21
N MET A 215 -13.04 -0.74 3.10
CA MET A 215 -11.79 -0.05 2.85
C MET A 215 -11.11 -0.55 1.57
N ALA A 216 -10.97 -1.87 1.42
CA ALA A 216 -10.35 -2.45 0.23
C ALA A 216 -11.13 -2.10 -1.05
N ALA A 217 -12.47 -2.16 -1.02
CA ALA A 217 -13.32 -1.74 -2.13
C ALA A 217 -13.12 -0.26 -2.50
N VAL A 218 -13.04 0.63 -1.51
CA VAL A 218 -12.80 2.07 -1.74
C VAL A 218 -11.45 2.30 -2.42
N PHE A 219 -10.36 1.64 -1.97
CA PHE A 219 -9.06 1.75 -2.64
C PHE A 219 -9.10 1.20 -4.08
N LEU A 220 -9.77 0.07 -4.32
CA LEU A 220 -9.95 -0.51 -5.65
C LEU A 220 -10.77 0.38 -6.58
N LEU A 221 -11.81 1.06 -6.07
CA LEU A 221 -12.63 2.02 -6.83
C LEU A 221 -11.88 3.31 -7.18
N ASN A 222 -10.87 3.67 -6.40
CA ASN A 222 -9.96 4.77 -6.70
C ASN A 222 -8.73 4.35 -7.53
N ASP A 223 -8.59 3.05 -7.84
CA ASP A 223 -7.42 2.44 -8.50
C ASP A 223 -6.08 2.80 -7.81
N VAL A 224 -6.09 2.78 -6.48
CA VAL A 224 -4.94 3.05 -5.62
C VAL A 224 -4.66 1.81 -4.78
N TYR A 225 -3.39 1.49 -4.56
CA TYR A 225 -3.02 0.39 -3.66
C TYR A 225 -3.25 0.78 -2.21
N GLN A 226 -3.97 -0.08 -1.48
CA GLN A 226 -4.21 0.12 -0.06
C GLN A 226 -2.89 -0.05 0.71
N PRO A 227 -2.47 0.93 1.51
CA PRO A 227 -1.30 0.78 2.38
C PRO A 227 -1.57 -0.19 3.53
N TYR A 228 -0.53 -0.51 4.30
CA TYR A 228 -0.67 -1.30 5.52
C TYR A 228 -1.72 -0.71 6.46
N TYR A 229 -2.47 -1.55 7.18
CA TYR A 229 -3.69 -1.16 7.92
C TYR A 229 -3.54 0.08 8.79
N LYS A 230 -2.39 0.28 9.45
CA LYS A 230 -2.17 1.45 10.32
C LYS A 230 -2.19 2.79 9.59
N TRP A 231 -2.05 2.77 8.26
CA TRP A 231 -2.09 3.95 7.40
C TRP A 231 -3.35 4.04 6.54
N SER A 232 -4.14 2.96 6.47
CA SER A 232 -5.28 2.87 5.56
C SER A 232 -6.33 3.94 5.82
N PHE A 233 -6.68 4.23 7.08
CA PHE A 233 -7.64 5.31 7.39
C PHE A 233 -7.14 6.68 6.96
N ARG A 234 -5.87 6.98 7.25
CA ARG A 234 -5.26 8.25 6.86
C ARG A 234 -5.19 8.40 5.34
N ALA A 235 -4.82 7.35 4.64
CA ALA A 235 -4.78 7.33 3.18
C ALA A 235 -6.19 7.46 2.58
N MET A 236 -7.18 6.75 3.12
CA MET A 236 -8.57 6.77 2.63
C MET A 236 -9.19 8.16 2.73
N ARG A 237 -8.95 8.92 3.82
CA ARG A 237 -9.41 10.31 3.96
C ARG A 237 -8.89 11.25 2.86
N ALA A 238 -7.78 10.90 2.21
CA ALA A 238 -7.20 11.70 1.13
C ALA A 238 -7.63 11.26 -0.27
N LEU A 239 -8.43 10.20 -0.39
CA LEU A 239 -8.91 9.71 -1.68
C LEU A 239 -9.95 10.66 -2.29
N PRO A 240 -9.97 10.81 -3.62
CA PRO A 240 -10.94 11.68 -4.29
C PRO A 240 -12.38 11.15 -4.22
N LYS A 241 -12.56 9.82 -4.08
CA LYS A 241 -13.86 9.15 -4.06
C LYS A 241 -14.05 8.40 -2.76
N LEU A 242 -15.25 8.47 -2.20
CA LEU A 242 -15.67 7.69 -1.02
C LEU A 242 -14.80 7.94 0.24
N SER A 243 -14.12 9.08 0.35
CA SER A 243 -13.27 9.41 1.50
C SER A 243 -14.03 9.44 2.84
N ILE A 244 -15.31 9.77 2.82
CA ILE A 244 -16.20 9.76 4.00
C ILE A 244 -16.30 8.36 4.64
N THR A 245 -16.09 7.29 3.88
CA THR A 245 -16.09 5.92 4.39
C THR A 245 -15.06 5.72 5.50
N ALA A 246 -13.99 6.54 5.56
CA ALA A 246 -13.02 6.48 6.65
C ALA A 246 -13.65 6.81 8.00
N GLU A 247 -14.42 7.89 8.08
CA GLU A 247 -15.08 8.34 9.31
C GLU A 247 -16.22 7.41 9.71
N LEU A 248 -17.01 6.96 8.72
CA LEU A 248 -18.07 6.00 8.94
C LEU A 248 -17.53 4.65 9.45
N SER A 249 -16.42 4.19 8.89
CA SER A 249 -15.73 2.96 9.33
C SER A 249 -15.15 3.09 10.74
N GLU A 250 -14.59 4.25 11.08
CA GLU A 250 -14.11 4.54 12.44
C GLU A 250 -15.26 4.51 13.44
N TYR A 251 -16.41 5.12 13.13
CA TYR A 251 -17.62 5.02 13.93
C TYR A 251 -18.05 3.56 14.15
N LEU A 252 -18.12 2.75 13.09
CA LEU A 252 -18.47 1.35 13.17
C LEU A 252 -17.56 0.53 14.10
N LEU A 253 -16.25 0.79 14.07
CA LEU A 253 -15.26 0.06 14.87
C LEU A 253 -15.23 0.49 16.34
N THR A 254 -15.52 1.76 16.63
CA THR A 254 -15.42 2.34 17.97
C THR A 254 -16.74 2.36 18.74
N THR A 255 -17.86 2.09 18.06
CA THR A 255 -19.19 2.01 18.69
C THR A 255 -19.51 0.56 19.09
N ASP A 256 -20.16 0.36 20.23
CA ASP A 256 -20.61 -0.94 20.72
C ASP A 256 -21.78 -1.52 19.87
N ASN A 257 -22.30 -2.69 20.29
CA ASN A 257 -23.43 -3.36 19.67
C ASN A 257 -24.63 -3.47 20.62
N GLU A 258 -24.80 -2.49 21.51
CA GLU A 258 -25.93 -2.43 22.42
C GLU A 258 -27.24 -2.11 21.69
N GLU A 259 -28.35 -2.29 22.37
CA GLU A 259 -29.70 -2.12 21.78
C GLU A 259 -29.92 -0.73 21.20
N LYS A 260 -29.27 0.31 21.76
CA LYS A 260 -29.40 1.69 21.30
C LYS A 260 -28.60 2.00 20.02
N THR A 261 -27.49 1.31 19.84
CA THR A 261 -26.49 1.63 18.79
C THR A 261 -26.51 0.65 17.61
N ARG A 262 -26.99 -0.59 17.82
CA ARG A 262 -27.00 -1.65 16.80
C ARG A 262 -27.78 -1.28 15.53
N GLY A 263 -28.88 -0.54 15.68
CA GLY A 263 -29.69 -0.07 14.56
C GLY A 263 -28.95 0.98 13.73
N GLU A 264 -28.37 1.97 14.40
CA GLU A 264 -27.57 3.03 13.75
C GLU A 264 -26.35 2.45 13.02
N LYS A 265 -25.66 1.47 13.65
CA LYS A 265 -24.53 0.79 12.97
C LYS A 265 -24.98 0.07 11.69
N TYR A 266 -26.13 -0.58 11.72
CA TYR A 266 -26.66 -1.24 10.53
C TYR A 266 -27.00 -0.20 9.44
N GLU A 267 -27.65 0.91 9.79
CA GLU A 267 -27.93 2.00 8.86
C GLU A 267 -26.66 2.60 8.26
N VAL A 268 -25.59 2.75 9.05
CA VAL A 268 -24.27 3.21 8.56
C VAL A 268 -23.67 2.20 7.58
N MET A 269 -23.74 0.90 7.86
CA MET A 269 -23.27 -0.13 6.92
C MET A 269 -24.04 -0.11 5.60
N GLU A 270 -25.38 0.03 5.67
CA GLU A 270 -26.23 0.17 4.47
C GLU A 270 -25.92 1.48 3.70
N GLY A 271 -25.61 2.57 4.43
CA GLY A 271 -25.17 3.83 3.82
C GLY A 271 -23.86 3.66 3.04
N ILE A 272 -22.85 3.04 3.65
CA ILE A 272 -21.58 2.72 2.97
C ILE A 272 -21.81 1.82 1.75
N ALA A 273 -22.70 0.82 1.89
CA ALA A 273 -23.06 -0.06 0.79
C ALA A 273 -23.70 0.70 -0.38
N ALA A 274 -24.61 1.63 -0.07
CA ALA A 274 -25.27 2.47 -1.07
C ALA A 274 -24.27 3.38 -1.81
N ASP A 275 -23.36 4.05 -1.08
CA ASP A 275 -22.32 4.90 -1.66
C ASP A 275 -21.39 4.10 -2.60
N VAL A 276 -21.00 2.89 -2.18
CA VAL A 276 -20.18 1.97 -3.00
C VAL A 276 -20.95 1.55 -4.26
N ILE A 277 -22.22 1.23 -4.14
CA ILE A 277 -23.07 0.85 -5.28
C ILE A 277 -23.22 2.02 -6.27
N GLU A 278 -23.42 3.24 -5.78
CA GLU A 278 -23.48 4.44 -6.63
C GLU A 278 -22.18 4.61 -7.41
N GLU A 279 -21.02 4.53 -6.76
CA GLU A 279 -19.72 4.61 -7.42
C GLU A 279 -19.51 3.49 -8.45
N LEU A 280 -19.95 2.23 -8.16
CA LEU A 280 -19.92 1.14 -9.13
C LEU A 280 -20.76 1.44 -10.38
N GLN A 281 -21.90 2.08 -10.20
CA GLN A 281 -22.79 2.47 -11.30
C GLN A 281 -22.20 3.63 -12.11
N GLU A 282 -21.64 4.64 -11.44
CA GLU A 282 -20.95 5.77 -12.09
C GLU A 282 -19.77 5.31 -12.95
N GLN A 283 -18.96 4.37 -12.43
CA GLN A 283 -17.85 3.76 -13.20
C GLN A 283 -18.36 2.74 -14.26
N GLY A 284 -19.65 2.45 -14.30
CA GLY A 284 -20.21 1.44 -15.20
C GLY A 284 -19.73 0.01 -14.91
N LEU A 285 -19.33 -0.28 -13.67
CA LEU A 285 -18.77 -1.58 -13.27
C LEU A 285 -19.85 -2.63 -12.93
N THR A 286 -21.08 -2.21 -12.73
CA THR A 286 -22.19 -3.10 -12.42
C THR A 286 -23.37 -2.87 -13.36
N ARG A 287 -24.22 -3.88 -13.52
CA ARG A 287 -25.54 -3.81 -14.20
C ARG A 287 -26.69 -4.11 -13.23
N ALA A 288 -26.39 -4.46 -11.98
CA ALA A 288 -27.40 -4.69 -10.96
C ALA A 288 -28.05 -3.36 -10.56
N VAL A 289 -29.36 -3.40 -10.23
CA VAL A 289 -30.18 -2.23 -9.92
C VAL A 289 -30.86 -2.35 -8.54
N CYS A 290 -30.23 -3.03 -7.60
CA CYS A 290 -30.74 -3.26 -6.25
C CYS A 290 -29.71 -2.81 -5.18
N GLY A 291 -30.11 -2.79 -3.91
CA GLY A 291 -29.21 -2.47 -2.78
C GLY A 291 -28.37 -3.67 -2.25
N ASP A 292 -28.45 -4.84 -2.90
CA ASP A 292 -27.79 -6.07 -2.47
C ASP A 292 -26.39 -6.15 -3.07
N LEU A 293 -25.36 -5.96 -2.25
CA LEU A 293 -23.95 -6.01 -2.67
C LEU A 293 -23.54 -7.34 -3.27
N GLU A 294 -24.16 -8.46 -2.89
CA GLU A 294 -23.87 -9.76 -3.51
C GLU A 294 -24.20 -9.76 -5.00
N LYS A 295 -25.30 -9.14 -5.39
CA LYS A 295 -25.69 -9.00 -6.82
C LYS A 295 -24.70 -8.14 -7.60
N HIS A 296 -24.20 -7.07 -6.96
CA HIS A 296 -23.16 -6.22 -7.54
C HIS A 296 -21.83 -6.97 -7.65
N ALA A 297 -21.45 -7.78 -6.67
CA ALA A 297 -20.25 -8.61 -6.71
C ALA A 297 -20.23 -9.53 -7.95
N TYR A 298 -21.31 -10.25 -8.19
CA TYR A 298 -21.41 -11.10 -9.39
C TYR A 298 -21.47 -10.27 -10.68
N SER A 299 -22.14 -9.15 -10.68
CA SER A 299 -22.20 -8.26 -11.84
C SER A 299 -20.83 -7.69 -12.22
N VAL A 300 -19.99 -7.35 -11.23
CA VAL A 300 -18.60 -6.93 -11.43
C VAL A 300 -17.76 -8.09 -11.94
N ASN A 301 -17.90 -9.28 -11.34
CA ASN A 301 -17.17 -10.48 -11.77
C ASN A 301 -17.47 -10.85 -13.23
N ASP A 302 -18.70 -10.68 -13.70
CA ASP A 302 -19.11 -10.96 -15.07
C ASP A 302 -18.46 -10.03 -16.11
N ARG A 303 -17.88 -8.91 -15.69
CA ARG A 303 -17.16 -7.98 -16.57
C ARG A 303 -15.70 -8.37 -16.82
N ILE A 304 -15.17 -9.32 -16.07
CA ILE A 304 -13.80 -9.80 -16.23
C ILE A 304 -13.67 -10.43 -17.62
N SER A 305 -12.70 -9.95 -18.40
CA SER A 305 -12.47 -10.38 -19.78
C SER A 305 -11.82 -11.75 -19.85
N ASP A 306 -10.81 -12.00 -19.01
CA ASP A 306 -10.13 -13.29 -18.92
C ASP A 306 -11.05 -14.36 -18.32
N ALA A 307 -11.36 -15.40 -19.12
CA ALA A 307 -12.28 -16.46 -18.73
C ALA A 307 -11.75 -17.31 -17.57
N GLN A 308 -10.41 -17.46 -17.41
CA GLN A 308 -9.84 -18.22 -16.31
C GLN A 308 -10.03 -17.44 -15.00
N VAL A 309 -9.73 -16.15 -15.01
CA VAL A 309 -9.92 -15.27 -13.84
C VAL A 309 -11.41 -15.16 -13.50
N ARG A 310 -12.27 -14.93 -14.48
CA ARG A 310 -13.73 -14.83 -14.29
C ARG A 310 -14.31 -16.08 -13.63
N ASN A 311 -13.90 -17.26 -14.05
CA ASN A 311 -14.43 -18.54 -13.56
C ASN A 311 -13.80 -19.02 -12.24
N MET A 312 -12.78 -18.35 -11.71
CA MET A 312 -12.33 -18.59 -10.35
C MET A 312 -13.46 -18.26 -9.35
N HIS A 313 -13.43 -18.90 -8.17
CA HIS A 313 -14.34 -18.50 -7.10
C HIS A 313 -14.27 -16.99 -6.86
N VAL A 314 -15.39 -16.32 -6.57
CA VAL A 314 -15.41 -14.85 -6.43
C VAL A 314 -14.43 -14.39 -5.33
N LEU A 315 -14.27 -15.17 -4.27
CA LEU A 315 -13.33 -14.90 -3.16
C LEU A 315 -11.87 -15.35 -3.43
N ALA A 316 -11.52 -15.77 -4.63
CA ALA A 316 -10.18 -16.32 -4.91
C ALA A 316 -9.03 -15.28 -4.78
N ALA A 317 -9.36 -14.00 -4.69
CA ALA A 317 -8.39 -12.90 -4.61
C ALA A 317 -8.52 -12.05 -3.34
N VAL A 318 -9.15 -12.59 -2.29
CA VAL A 318 -9.43 -11.90 -1.02
C VAL A 318 -8.75 -12.62 0.13
#